data_cc639fc9b6c651803238f8e1f8511f40
#
_entry.id   cc639fc9b6c651803238f8e1f8511f40
#
_cell.length_a   1.000
_cell.length_b   1.000
_cell.length_c   1.000
_cell.angle_alpha   90.00
_cell.angle_beta   90.00
_cell.angle_gamma   90.00
#
_symmetry.space_group_name_H-M   'P 1'
#
loop_
_entity.id
_entity.type
_entity.pdbx_description
1 polymer ?
#
loop_
_entity_poly.entity_id
_entity_poly.type
_entity_poly.pdbx_seq_one_letter_code
_entity_poly.pdbx_strand_id
1 'polypeptide(L)'
;VFETGPLSVWFFHALTAEGLPAISIDARHAKAALDMAANKTDANDADGLAHLAEVGFFREVRVKGFDSMLSRTLVAARTKLMRMTLDVANQIRGLMKTFGLIVPRSMGGKFEAH
;
A
#
# COMPACT_ATOMS: atom_id res chain seq x y z
N VAL A 1 11.21 -9.10 15.29
CA VAL A 1 10.51 -7.93 14.73
C VAL A 1 10.73 -7.85 13.23
N PHE A 2 9.83 -7.23 12.51
CA PHE A 2 9.95 -6.95 11.07
C PHE A 2 9.20 -5.65 10.71
N GLU A 3 9.64 -4.99 9.65
CA GLU A 3 9.05 -3.72 9.22
C GLU A 3 7.73 -3.89 8.47
N THR A 4 6.87 -2.87 8.55
CA THR A 4 5.67 -2.78 7.71
C THR A 4 6.03 -2.67 6.23
N GLY A 5 5.42 -3.49 5.40
CA GLY A 5 5.62 -3.53 3.95
C GLY A 5 4.47 -4.27 3.24
N PRO A 6 4.55 -4.45 1.93
CA PRO A 6 3.48 -5.08 1.15
C PRO A 6 3.10 -6.50 1.62
N LEU A 7 4.08 -7.26 2.10
CA LEU A 7 3.89 -8.64 2.58
C LEU A 7 3.69 -8.75 4.10
N SER A 8 3.78 -7.65 4.84
CA SER A 8 3.84 -7.67 6.31
C SER A 8 2.63 -8.34 6.97
N VAL A 9 1.43 -8.17 6.41
CA VAL A 9 0.21 -8.78 6.96
C VAL A 9 0.23 -10.29 6.79
N TRP A 10 0.54 -10.76 5.60
CA TRP A 10 0.68 -12.19 5.33
C TRP A 10 1.79 -12.82 6.20
N PHE A 11 2.93 -12.17 6.25
CA PHE A 11 4.10 -12.64 7.00
C PHE A 11 3.81 -12.73 8.50
N PHE A 12 3.13 -11.73 9.07
CA PHE A 12 2.70 -11.76 10.46
C PHE A 12 1.83 -12.98 10.76
N HIS A 13 0.81 -13.22 9.94
CA HIS A 13 -0.09 -14.35 10.15
C HIS A 13 0.59 -15.69 9.93
N ALA A 14 1.50 -15.80 8.96
CA ALA A 14 2.28 -17.00 8.71
C ALA A 14 3.20 -17.33 9.91
N LEU A 15 3.95 -16.36 10.41
CA LEU A 15 4.81 -16.54 11.58
C LEU A 15 4.01 -16.89 12.84
N THR A 16 2.87 -16.24 13.04
CA THR A 16 2.00 -16.51 14.19
C THR A 16 1.41 -17.92 14.13
N ALA A 17 1.06 -18.41 12.93
CA ALA A 17 0.56 -19.78 12.73
C ALA A 17 1.62 -20.83 13.07
N GLU A 18 2.90 -20.53 12.87
CA GLU A 18 4.02 -21.37 13.27
C GLU A 18 4.40 -21.22 14.76
N GLY A 19 3.64 -20.46 15.53
CA GLY A 19 3.88 -20.22 16.95
C GLY A 19 5.05 -19.28 17.27
N LEU A 20 5.53 -18.52 16.27
CA LEU A 20 6.62 -17.57 16.47
C LEU A 20 6.09 -16.21 16.97
N PRO A 21 6.79 -15.57 17.93
CA PRO A 21 6.41 -14.26 18.45
C PRO A 21 6.74 -13.16 17.40
N ALA A 22 5.79 -12.90 16.50
CA ALA A 22 5.95 -11.91 15.45
C ALA A 22 5.47 -10.52 15.89
N ILE A 23 6.28 -9.50 15.71
CA ILE A 23 5.95 -8.09 15.98
C ILE A 23 6.22 -7.28 14.72
N SER A 24 5.18 -6.66 14.19
CA SER A 24 5.30 -5.70 13.09
C SER A 24 5.60 -4.31 13.62
N ILE A 25 6.61 -3.65 13.10
CA ILE A 25 7.03 -2.31 13.53
C ILE A 25 6.88 -1.28 12.42
N ASP A 26 6.71 -0.01 12.81
CA ASP A 26 6.59 1.09 11.86
C ASP A 26 7.92 1.30 11.10
N ALA A 27 7.89 1.05 9.79
CA ALA A 27 9.07 1.16 8.93
C ALA A 27 9.67 2.59 8.91
N ARG A 28 8.86 3.63 9.05
CA ARG A 28 9.36 5.02 9.08
C ARG A 28 10.13 5.29 10.36
N HIS A 29 9.63 4.77 11.48
CA HIS A 29 10.29 4.91 12.78
C HIS A 29 11.57 4.10 12.83
N ALA A 30 11.55 2.86 12.34
CA ALA A 30 12.73 2.01 12.23
C ALA A 30 13.78 2.66 11.33
N LYS A 31 13.38 3.14 10.15
CA LYS A 31 14.27 3.86 9.24
C LYS A 31 14.92 5.08 9.88
N ALA A 32 14.15 5.91 10.59
CA ALA A 32 14.68 7.10 11.27
C ALA A 32 15.73 6.73 12.33
N ALA A 33 15.54 5.61 13.04
CA ALA A 33 16.51 5.12 14.01
C ALA A 33 17.77 4.52 13.36
N LEU A 34 17.62 3.85 12.20
CA LEU A 34 18.71 3.21 11.47
C LEU A 34 19.48 4.16 10.55
N ASP A 35 18.88 5.26 10.09
CA ASP A 35 19.54 6.27 9.24
C ASP A 35 20.71 6.99 9.95
N MET A 36 20.86 6.81 11.26
CA MET A 36 22.03 7.26 12.02
C MET A 36 23.26 6.35 11.82
N ALA A 37 23.12 5.18 11.21
CA ALA A 37 24.23 4.27 10.93
C ALA A 37 24.96 4.66 9.63
N ALA A 38 26.29 4.66 9.66
CA ALA A 38 27.13 5.20 8.58
C ALA A 38 27.16 4.41 7.29
N ASN A 39 26.76 3.12 7.28
CA ASN A 39 26.81 2.24 6.10
C ASN A 39 25.50 1.44 5.95
N LYS A 40 24.81 1.66 4.83
CA LYS A 40 23.63 0.88 4.47
C LYS A 40 24.01 -0.40 3.72
N THR A 41 23.82 -1.53 4.41
CA THR A 41 23.83 -2.87 3.81
C THR A 41 22.67 -3.67 4.42
N ASP A 42 22.15 -4.65 3.71
CA ASP A 42 21.06 -5.52 4.21
C ASP A 42 21.42 -6.20 5.54
N ALA A 43 22.71 -6.55 5.71
CA ALA A 43 23.21 -7.11 6.97
C ALA A 43 23.14 -6.09 8.11
N ASN A 44 23.55 -4.85 7.87
CA ASN A 44 23.51 -3.79 8.89
C ASN A 44 22.07 -3.39 9.23
N ASP A 45 21.15 -3.43 8.26
CA ASP A 45 19.74 -3.18 8.50
C ASP A 45 19.13 -4.28 9.39
N ALA A 46 19.48 -5.55 9.14
CA ALA A 46 19.03 -6.67 9.95
C ALA A 46 19.59 -6.60 11.39
N ASP A 47 20.88 -6.30 11.54
CA ASP A 47 21.52 -6.10 12.84
C ASP A 47 20.91 -4.91 13.60
N GLY A 48 20.64 -3.84 12.90
CA GLY A 48 19.97 -2.67 13.46
C GLY A 48 18.55 -2.98 13.96
N LEU A 49 17.76 -3.74 13.20
CA LEU A 49 16.44 -4.20 13.62
C LEU A 49 16.52 -5.12 14.83
N ALA A 50 17.50 -6.03 14.88
CA ALA A 50 17.73 -6.89 16.01
C ALA A 50 18.06 -6.08 17.27
N HIS A 51 18.91 -5.06 17.14
CA HIS A 51 19.24 -4.16 18.24
C HIS A 51 18.03 -3.35 18.73
N LEU A 52 17.22 -2.81 17.81
CA LEU A 52 15.98 -2.12 18.19
C LEU A 52 15.01 -3.05 18.95
N ALA A 53 14.95 -4.31 18.55
CA ALA A 53 14.15 -5.32 19.24
C ALA A 53 14.67 -5.63 20.64
N GLU A 54 15.99 -5.76 20.78
CA GLU A 54 16.66 -6.05 22.05
C GLU A 54 16.45 -4.96 23.10
N VAL A 55 16.61 -3.68 22.68
CA VAL A 55 16.44 -2.52 23.57
C VAL A 55 14.98 -2.08 23.72
N GLY A 56 14.04 -2.68 22.99
CA GLY A 56 12.64 -2.29 23.01
C GLY A 56 12.34 -0.92 22.40
N PHE A 57 13.25 -0.39 21.57
CA PHE A 57 13.08 0.94 20.96
C PHE A 57 12.44 0.83 19.57
N PHE A 58 11.15 0.50 19.56
CA PHE A 58 10.36 0.41 18.33
C PHE A 58 8.89 0.78 18.59
N ARG A 59 8.19 1.13 17.53
CA ARG A 59 6.76 1.37 17.56
C ARG A 59 6.04 0.18 16.92
N GLU A 60 5.34 -0.58 17.73
CA GLU A 60 4.52 -1.69 17.23
C GLU A 60 3.33 -1.17 16.40
N VAL A 61 3.07 -1.86 15.30
CA VAL A 61 1.91 -1.62 14.44
C VAL A 61 0.94 -2.78 14.54
N ARG A 62 -0.29 -2.51 14.92
CA ARG A 62 -1.34 -3.51 14.96
C ARG A 62 -1.61 -4.05 13.56
N VAL A 63 -1.35 -5.33 13.36
CA VAL A 63 -1.67 -6.02 12.10
C VAL A 63 -3.17 -6.29 12.00
N LYS A 64 -3.75 -5.96 10.86
CA LYS A 64 -5.17 -6.16 10.59
C LYS A 64 -5.47 -7.61 10.23
N GLY A 65 -6.68 -8.07 10.56
CA GLY A 65 -7.16 -9.38 10.13
C GLY A 65 -7.38 -9.47 8.61
N PHE A 66 -7.41 -10.69 8.09
CA PHE A 66 -7.61 -10.96 6.66
C PHE A 66 -8.90 -10.37 6.10
N ASP A 67 -10.03 -10.39 6.84
CA ASP A 67 -11.31 -9.83 6.38
C ASP A 67 -11.20 -8.31 6.12
N SER A 68 -10.53 -7.59 7.02
CA SER A 68 -10.28 -6.17 6.84
C SER A 68 -9.38 -5.90 5.62
N MET A 69 -8.39 -6.76 5.38
CA MET A 69 -7.49 -6.63 4.23
C MET A 69 -8.22 -6.96 2.93
N LEU A 70 -9.05 -7.99 2.92
CA LEU A 70 -9.88 -8.32 1.76
C LEU A 70 -10.82 -7.16 1.39
N SER A 71 -11.54 -6.61 2.37
CA SER A 71 -12.42 -5.46 2.16
C SER A 71 -11.67 -4.26 1.58
N ARG A 72 -10.49 -3.95 2.10
CA ARG A 72 -9.63 -2.87 1.57
C ARG A 72 -9.18 -3.13 0.15
N THR A 73 -8.81 -4.37 -0.18
CA THR A 73 -8.39 -4.76 -1.53
C THR A 73 -9.53 -4.58 -2.53
N LEU A 74 -10.74 -5.01 -2.18
CA LEU A 74 -11.93 -4.84 -3.02
C LEU A 74 -12.27 -3.36 -3.25
N VAL A 75 -12.23 -2.54 -2.20
CA VAL A 75 -12.45 -1.09 -2.32
C VAL A 75 -11.37 -0.43 -3.17
N ALA A 76 -10.12 -0.80 -3.00
CA ALA A 76 -9.01 -0.28 -3.80
C ALA A 76 -9.15 -0.67 -5.28
N ALA A 77 -9.48 -1.92 -5.57
CA ALA A 77 -9.72 -2.42 -6.93
C ALA A 77 -10.90 -1.66 -7.59
N ARG A 78 -12.03 -1.55 -6.89
CA ARG A 78 -13.18 -0.75 -7.36
C ARG A 78 -12.79 0.69 -7.67
N THR A 79 -12.08 1.34 -6.78
CA THR A 79 -11.62 2.73 -6.96
C THR A 79 -10.72 2.86 -8.18
N LYS A 80 -9.81 1.91 -8.39
CA LYS A 80 -8.94 1.88 -9.56
C LYS A 80 -9.73 1.75 -10.86
N LEU A 81 -10.66 0.81 -10.92
CA LEU A 81 -11.53 0.61 -12.10
C LEU A 81 -12.35 1.86 -12.42
N MET A 82 -12.95 2.48 -11.41
CA MET A 82 -13.69 3.74 -11.60
C MET A 82 -12.83 4.87 -12.15
N ARG A 83 -11.59 5.01 -11.65
CA ARG A 83 -10.64 6.00 -12.19
C ARG A 83 -10.27 5.70 -13.63
N MET A 84 -9.99 4.45 -13.97
CA MET A 84 -9.68 4.05 -15.35
C MET A 84 -10.83 4.36 -16.30
N THR A 85 -12.06 4.07 -15.93
CA THR A 85 -13.26 4.41 -16.73
C THR A 85 -13.35 5.92 -16.98
N LEU A 86 -13.13 6.71 -15.93
CA LEU A 86 -13.16 8.18 -16.05
C LEU A 86 -12.03 8.71 -16.94
N ASP A 87 -10.83 8.15 -16.80
CA ASP A 87 -9.66 8.55 -17.59
C ASP A 87 -9.88 8.25 -19.08
N VAL A 88 -10.40 7.06 -19.41
CA VAL A 88 -10.74 6.70 -20.79
C VAL A 88 -11.81 7.65 -21.36
N ALA A 89 -12.87 7.90 -20.62
CA ALA A 89 -13.92 8.82 -21.06
C ALA A 89 -13.38 10.24 -21.31
N ASN A 90 -12.49 10.72 -20.46
CA ASN A 90 -11.84 12.02 -20.62
C ASN A 90 -10.89 12.05 -21.82
N GLN A 91 -10.17 10.97 -22.07
CA GLN A 91 -9.28 10.82 -23.22
C GLN A 91 -10.09 10.86 -24.53
N ILE A 92 -11.19 10.10 -24.62
CA ILE A 92 -12.07 10.12 -25.80
C ILE A 92 -12.59 11.53 -26.06
N ARG A 93 -13.11 12.21 -25.04
CA ARG A 93 -13.58 13.60 -25.19
C ARG A 93 -12.46 14.55 -25.66
N GLY A 94 -11.24 14.35 -25.14
CA GLY A 94 -10.08 15.13 -25.55
C GLY A 94 -9.74 14.93 -27.03
N LEU A 95 -9.69 13.68 -27.48
CA LEU A 95 -9.42 13.34 -28.87
C LEU A 95 -10.51 13.88 -29.83
N MET A 96 -11.79 13.74 -29.46
CA MET A 96 -12.90 14.26 -30.30
C MET A 96 -12.85 15.76 -30.49
N LYS A 97 -12.41 16.53 -29.51
CA LYS A 97 -12.23 17.99 -29.63
C LYS A 97 -11.23 18.38 -30.73
N THR A 98 -10.22 17.54 -30.99
CA THR A 98 -9.24 17.75 -32.06
C THR A 98 -9.94 17.79 -33.45
N PHE A 99 -11.07 17.10 -33.57
CA PHE A 99 -11.89 17.09 -34.80
C PHE A 99 -13.09 18.04 -34.74
N GLY A 100 -13.11 18.99 -33.79
CA GLY A 100 -14.21 19.94 -33.62
C GLY A 100 -15.48 19.36 -33.00
N LEU A 101 -15.43 18.12 -32.51
CA LEU A 101 -16.57 17.44 -31.89
C LEU A 101 -16.56 17.65 -30.37
N ILE A 102 -17.64 18.27 -29.87
CA ILE A 102 -17.79 18.53 -28.44
C ILE A 102 -18.80 17.53 -27.86
N VAL A 103 -18.27 16.57 -27.08
CA VAL A 103 -19.12 15.63 -26.35
C VAL A 103 -19.45 16.22 -24.99
N PRO A 104 -20.72 16.37 -24.62
CA PRO A 104 -21.12 16.86 -23.31
C PRO A 104 -20.57 15.98 -22.18
N ARG A 105 -20.28 16.56 -21.03
CA ARG A 105 -20.05 15.77 -19.82
C ARG A 105 -21.37 15.11 -19.44
N SER A 106 -21.52 13.84 -19.75
CA SER A 106 -22.68 13.08 -19.28
C SER A 106 -22.63 13.01 -17.75
N MET A 107 -23.73 13.28 -17.11
CA MET A 107 -23.88 13.05 -15.71
C MET A 107 -23.97 11.52 -15.48
N GLY A 108 -22.85 10.89 -15.12
CA GLY A 108 -22.76 9.49 -14.68
C GLY A 108 -23.39 8.45 -15.60
N GLY A 109 -22.69 7.39 -15.94
CA GLY A 109 -23.23 6.18 -16.56
C GLY A 109 -23.84 6.26 -17.98
N LYS A 110 -24.06 7.45 -18.52
CA LYS A 110 -24.69 7.66 -19.83
C LYS A 110 -23.74 7.97 -20.98
N PHE A 111 -22.44 7.82 -20.76
CA PHE A 111 -21.45 8.07 -21.82
C PHE A 111 -21.60 7.06 -22.98
N GLU A 112 -22.03 5.84 -22.68
CA GLU A 112 -22.22 4.78 -23.67
C GLU A 112 -23.52 4.93 -24.48
N ALA A 113 -24.42 5.84 -24.08
CA ALA A 113 -25.71 6.06 -24.72
C ALA A 113 -25.69 7.20 -25.77
N HIS A 114 -24.53 7.80 -26.01
CA HIS A 114 -24.28 8.85 -26.99
C HIS A 114 -23.28 8.38 -28.05
#